data_e02f9cfc07a1d050d5e02833067c6a26
#
_entry.id   e02f9cfc07a1d050d5e02833067c6a26
#
_cell.length_a   1.000
_cell.length_b   1.000
_cell.length_c   1.000
_cell.angle_alpha   90.00
_cell.angle_beta   90.00
_cell.angle_gamma   90.00
#
_symmetry.space_group_name_H-M   'P 1'
#
loop_
_entity.id
_entity.type
_entity.pdbx_description
1 polymer ?
#
loop_
_entity_poly.entity_id
_entity_poly.type
_entity_poly.pdbx_seq_one_letter_code
_entity_poly.pdbx_strand_id
1 'polypeptide(L)'
;RDSLTTASKGRYGKEKAIQIREAARASIGSVMPAKSLELKHTIKLIQELASEIDEIEDSIQKIIDELNPPILSIPGMGVNSAAVILAEIGDFSNFSSPDKILAYAGCSPSTYQSGKLTNCYAHMEKRGSRYLRHALYNATKYVCYWNPVFAEYLAKKRAEGKHYNVALSHAMKKLVRLIYALQKSGKTYLTAA
;
A
#
# COMPACT_ATOMS: atom_id res chain seq x y z
N ARG A 1 32.69 -7.89 -2.86
CA ARG A 1 32.05 -7.62 -4.17
C ARG A 1 30.71 -8.32 -4.29
N ASP A 2 30.64 -9.56 -3.89
CA ASP A 2 29.42 -10.38 -3.97
C ASP A 2 28.38 -9.94 -2.91
N SER A 3 28.83 -9.44 -1.77
CA SER A 3 27.94 -8.91 -0.72
C SER A 3 27.09 -7.70 -1.16
N LEU A 4 27.62 -6.82 -2.02
CA LEU A 4 26.81 -5.70 -2.54
C LEU A 4 25.71 -6.19 -3.51
N THR A 5 26.04 -7.15 -4.35
CA THR A 5 25.06 -7.75 -5.29
C THR A 5 23.94 -8.45 -4.52
N THR A 6 24.31 -9.23 -3.50
CA THR A 6 23.34 -9.91 -2.62
C THR A 6 22.48 -8.91 -1.84
N ALA A 7 23.10 -7.94 -1.18
CA ALA A 7 22.39 -6.92 -0.39
C ALA A 7 21.46 -6.03 -1.25
N SER A 8 21.80 -5.82 -2.52
CA SER A 8 20.99 -5.04 -3.45
C SER A 8 19.94 -5.87 -4.20
N LYS A 9 19.79 -7.16 -3.89
CA LYS A 9 18.93 -8.11 -4.60
C LYS A 9 19.18 -8.08 -6.13
N GLY A 10 20.48 -8.05 -6.53
CA GLY A 10 20.92 -8.03 -7.92
C GLY A 10 20.88 -6.66 -8.60
N ARG A 11 20.41 -5.60 -7.93
CA ARG A 11 20.27 -4.26 -8.53
C ARG A 11 21.63 -3.60 -8.84
N TYR A 12 22.65 -3.88 -8.03
CA TYR A 12 23.99 -3.33 -8.18
C TYR A 12 25.01 -4.44 -8.47
N GLY A 13 25.62 -4.40 -9.66
CA GLY A 13 26.64 -5.34 -10.08
C GLY A 13 28.06 -4.91 -9.66
N LYS A 14 29.06 -5.69 -10.15
CA LYS A 14 30.49 -5.49 -9.86
C LYS A 14 31.01 -4.09 -10.23
N GLU A 15 30.57 -3.55 -11.35
CA GLU A 15 30.95 -2.19 -11.81
C GLU A 15 30.53 -1.12 -10.81
N LYS A 16 29.31 -1.21 -10.31
CA LYS A 16 28.82 -0.26 -9.30
C LYS A 16 29.56 -0.38 -7.98
N ALA A 17 29.96 -1.59 -7.60
CA ALA A 17 30.80 -1.80 -6.41
C ALA A 17 32.19 -1.16 -6.56
N ILE A 18 32.79 -1.21 -7.77
CA ILE A 18 34.05 -0.56 -8.08
C ILE A 18 33.91 0.97 -8.00
N GLN A 19 32.89 1.53 -8.64
CA GLN A 19 32.60 2.97 -8.62
C GLN A 19 32.43 3.51 -7.20
N ILE A 20 31.66 2.80 -6.36
CA ILE A 20 31.46 3.18 -4.95
C ILE A 20 32.78 3.15 -4.19
N ARG A 21 33.61 2.12 -4.39
CA ARG A 21 34.92 2.01 -3.73
C ARG A 21 35.88 3.12 -4.17
N GLU A 22 35.93 3.46 -5.44
CA GLU A 22 36.75 4.53 -5.96
C GLU A 22 36.32 5.90 -5.43
N ALA A 23 35.01 6.17 -5.45
CA ALA A 23 34.44 7.37 -4.88
C ALA A 23 34.76 7.50 -3.38
N ALA A 24 34.66 6.40 -2.61
CA ALA A 24 34.99 6.38 -1.21
C ALA A 24 36.51 6.66 -0.95
N ARG A 25 37.40 6.16 -1.82
CA ARG A 25 38.85 6.40 -1.73
C ARG A 25 39.24 7.82 -2.12
N ALA A 26 38.53 8.42 -3.07
CA ALA A 26 38.71 9.80 -3.52
C ALA A 26 38.03 10.82 -2.60
N SER A 27 37.25 10.36 -1.63
CA SER A 27 36.56 11.26 -0.68
C SER A 27 37.53 11.99 0.22
N ILE A 28 37.32 13.29 0.41
CA ILE A 28 38.03 14.15 1.34
C ILE A 28 37.54 14.02 2.80
N GLY A 29 36.65 13.05 3.08
CA GLY A 29 36.11 12.82 4.41
C GLY A 29 37.17 12.39 5.42
N SER A 30 37.02 12.80 6.67
CA SER A 30 37.87 12.36 7.79
C SER A 30 37.39 11.02 8.36
N VAL A 31 38.30 10.20 8.83
CA VAL A 31 37.95 8.97 9.55
C VAL A 31 37.44 9.34 10.94
N MET A 32 36.17 9.04 11.18
CA MET A 32 35.48 9.27 12.46
C MET A 32 35.11 7.91 13.10
N PRO A 33 35.90 7.39 14.06
CA PRO A 33 35.66 6.08 14.66
C PRO A 33 34.27 5.94 15.30
N ALA A 34 33.80 6.99 15.98
CA ALA A 34 32.49 7.01 16.60
C ALA A 34 31.35 6.90 15.54
N LYS A 35 31.47 7.62 14.43
CA LYS A 35 30.49 7.52 13.31
C LYS A 35 30.54 6.17 12.59
N SER A 36 31.71 5.59 12.50
CA SER A 36 31.88 4.23 11.96
C SER A 36 31.21 3.18 12.85
N LEU A 37 31.29 3.35 14.17
CA LEU A 37 30.61 2.48 15.13
C LEU A 37 29.08 2.64 15.05
N GLU A 38 28.60 3.88 15.04
CA GLU A 38 27.17 4.20 14.87
C GLU A 38 26.59 3.57 13.59
N LEU A 39 27.31 3.71 12.46
CA LEU A 39 26.90 3.11 11.19
C LEU A 39 26.82 1.58 11.25
N LYS A 40 27.83 0.93 11.87
CA LYS A 40 27.82 -0.53 12.03
C LYS A 40 26.63 -1.01 12.87
N HIS A 41 26.32 -0.32 13.96
CA HIS A 41 25.18 -0.65 14.80
C HIS A 41 23.85 -0.42 14.07
N THR A 42 23.74 0.67 13.33
CA THR A 42 22.54 0.95 12.51
C THR A 42 22.32 -0.12 11.45
N ILE A 43 23.39 -0.53 10.74
CA ILE A 43 23.28 -1.61 9.75
C ILE A 43 22.85 -2.93 10.41
N LYS A 44 23.42 -3.27 11.57
CA LYS A 44 23.05 -4.47 12.32
C LYS A 44 21.56 -4.45 12.69
N LEU A 45 21.08 -3.32 13.24
CA LEU A 45 19.69 -3.15 13.60
C LEU A 45 18.75 -3.27 12.38
N ILE A 46 19.15 -2.70 11.23
CA ILE A 46 18.38 -2.85 9.99
C ILE A 46 18.28 -4.33 9.57
N GLN A 47 19.38 -5.09 9.69
CA GLN A 47 19.39 -6.51 9.35
C GLN A 47 18.52 -7.35 10.29
N GLU A 48 18.58 -7.06 11.60
CA GLU A 48 17.73 -7.71 12.60
C GLU A 48 16.24 -7.45 12.32
N LEU A 49 15.86 -6.18 12.11
CA LEU A 49 14.50 -5.81 11.79
C LEU A 49 14.02 -6.40 10.46
N ALA A 50 14.88 -6.52 9.45
CA ALA A 50 14.54 -7.16 8.20
C ALA A 50 14.19 -8.64 8.40
N SER A 51 14.97 -9.37 9.22
CA SER A 51 14.70 -10.76 9.55
C SER A 51 13.38 -10.94 10.31
N GLU A 52 13.07 -10.04 11.26
CA GLU A 52 11.80 -10.07 12.00
C GLU A 52 10.60 -9.77 11.08
N ILE A 53 10.77 -8.84 10.13
CA ILE A 53 9.74 -8.53 9.13
C ILE A 53 9.47 -9.76 8.26
N ASP A 54 10.51 -10.43 7.76
CA ASP A 54 10.36 -11.63 6.93
C ASP A 54 9.60 -12.73 7.69
N GLU A 55 9.90 -12.94 8.99
CA GLU A 55 9.20 -13.93 9.83
C GLU A 55 7.71 -13.57 10.03
N ILE A 56 7.41 -12.29 10.24
CA ILE A 56 6.02 -11.81 10.36
C ILE A 56 5.29 -11.97 9.03
N GLU A 57 5.92 -11.64 7.89
CA GLU A 57 5.33 -11.79 6.56
C GLU A 57 5.03 -13.26 6.25
N ASP A 58 5.93 -14.19 6.60
CA ASP A 58 5.70 -15.63 6.49
C ASP A 58 4.51 -16.09 7.33
N SER A 59 4.37 -15.55 8.53
CA SER A 59 3.25 -15.88 9.42
C SER A 59 1.92 -15.35 8.88
N ILE A 60 1.91 -14.13 8.36
CA ILE A 60 0.75 -13.54 7.67
C ILE A 60 0.36 -14.38 6.46
N GLN A 61 1.35 -14.79 5.65
CA GLN A 61 1.10 -15.61 4.46
C GLN A 61 0.38 -16.91 4.82
N LYS A 62 0.84 -17.62 5.85
CA LYS A 62 0.20 -18.87 6.32
C LYS A 62 -1.26 -18.64 6.71
N ILE A 63 -1.53 -17.61 7.50
CA ILE A 63 -2.91 -17.29 7.92
C ILE A 63 -3.80 -16.96 6.72
N ILE A 64 -3.29 -16.19 5.78
CA ILE A 64 -4.03 -15.81 4.57
C ILE A 64 -4.26 -17.00 3.65
N ASP A 65 -3.31 -17.93 3.54
CA ASP A 65 -3.46 -19.16 2.76
C ASP A 65 -4.54 -20.09 3.37
N GLU A 66 -4.59 -20.19 4.70
CA GLU A 66 -5.64 -20.94 5.41
C GLU A 66 -7.02 -20.30 5.23
N LEU A 67 -7.11 -18.98 5.31
CA LEU A 67 -8.37 -18.25 5.15
C LEU A 67 -8.86 -18.20 3.71
N ASN A 68 -7.96 -18.24 2.75
CA ASN A 68 -8.21 -18.11 1.31
C ASN A 68 -9.30 -17.06 0.97
N PRO A 69 -9.13 -15.80 1.37
CA PRO A 69 -10.19 -14.82 1.31
C PRO A 69 -10.45 -14.35 -0.13
N PRO A 70 -11.74 -14.12 -0.50
CA PRO A 70 -12.12 -13.70 -1.85
C PRO A 70 -11.41 -12.43 -2.36
N ILE A 71 -10.97 -11.55 -1.47
CA ILE A 71 -10.26 -10.30 -1.81
C ILE A 71 -8.98 -10.55 -2.62
N LEU A 72 -8.28 -11.68 -2.41
CA LEU A 72 -7.05 -12.02 -3.14
C LEU A 72 -7.29 -12.34 -4.62
N SER A 73 -8.51 -12.66 -5.00
CA SER A 73 -8.85 -12.89 -6.41
C SER A 73 -8.83 -11.61 -7.27
N ILE A 74 -8.76 -10.43 -6.64
CA ILE A 74 -8.71 -9.15 -7.37
C ILE A 74 -7.29 -8.96 -7.95
N PRO A 75 -7.14 -8.85 -9.29
CA PRO A 75 -5.82 -8.60 -9.90
C PRO A 75 -5.15 -7.34 -9.33
N GLY A 76 -3.93 -7.50 -8.82
CA GLY A 76 -3.17 -6.44 -8.17
C GLY A 76 -3.38 -6.30 -6.66
N MET A 77 -4.21 -7.15 -6.05
CA MET A 77 -4.35 -7.22 -4.60
C MET A 77 -3.21 -8.08 -4.02
N GLY A 78 -2.28 -7.44 -3.32
CA GLY A 78 -1.20 -8.15 -2.63
C GLY A 78 -1.62 -8.69 -1.27
N VAL A 79 -0.98 -9.77 -0.82
CA VAL A 79 -1.26 -10.47 0.45
C VAL A 79 -1.21 -9.51 1.64
N ASN A 80 -0.15 -8.73 1.79
CA ASN A 80 0.00 -7.79 2.90
C ASN A 80 -1.10 -6.72 2.93
N SER A 81 -1.49 -6.19 1.75
CA SER A 81 -2.60 -5.23 1.67
C SER A 81 -3.93 -5.87 2.03
N ALA A 82 -4.18 -7.11 1.56
CA ALA A 82 -5.39 -7.87 1.89
C ALA A 82 -5.44 -8.17 3.39
N ALA A 83 -4.34 -8.63 3.98
CA ALA A 83 -4.25 -8.91 5.41
C ALA A 83 -4.59 -7.70 6.28
N VAL A 84 -3.98 -6.54 5.98
CA VAL A 84 -4.27 -5.30 6.72
C VAL A 84 -5.73 -4.87 6.54
N ILE A 85 -6.28 -4.94 5.33
CA ILE A 85 -7.68 -4.59 5.07
C ILE A 85 -8.63 -5.51 5.86
N LEU A 86 -8.38 -6.82 5.86
CA LEU A 86 -9.19 -7.78 6.59
C LEU A 86 -9.08 -7.61 8.10
N ALA A 87 -7.87 -7.43 8.61
CA ALA A 87 -7.63 -7.22 10.04
C ALA A 87 -8.27 -5.93 10.57
N GLU A 88 -8.19 -4.84 9.82
CA GLU A 88 -8.76 -3.54 10.22
C GLU A 88 -10.28 -3.49 10.12
N ILE A 89 -10.88 -4.21 9.17
CA ILE A 89 -12.34 -4.27 9.01
C ILE A 89 -12.93 -5.32 9.96
N GLY A 90 -12.25 -6.45 10.15
CA GLY A 90 -12.75 -7.59 10.90
C GLY A 90 -13.98 -8.21 10.23
N ASP A 91 -15.11 -8.24 10.94
CA ASP A 91 -16.34 -8.79 10.40
C ASP A 91 -17.09 -7.76 9.53
N PHE A 92 -17.19 -8.07 8.25
CA PHE A 92 -17.94 -7.27 7.26
C PHE A 92 -19.45 -7.21 7.55
N SER A 93 -20.00 -8.09 8.39
CA SER A 93 -21.40 -8.05 8.79
C SER A 93 -21.73 -6.82 9.64
N ASN A 94 -20.75 -6.27 10.34
CA ASN A 94 -20.89 -5.06 11.16
C ASN A 94 -21.12 -3.79 10.32
N PHE A 95 -20.87 -3.86 9.02
CA PHE A 95 -21.06 -2.73 8.11
C PHE A 95 -22.30 -2.94 7.23
N SER A 96 -23.28 -2.05 7.36
CA SER A 96 -24.51 -2.11 6.57
C SER A 96 -24.29 -1.74 5.09
N SER A 97 -23.17 -1.07 4.76
CA SER A 97 -22.85 -0.68 3.39
C SER A 97 -21.34 -0.41 3.21
N PRO A 98 -20.82 -0.49 1.98
CA PRO A 98 -19.40 -0.17 1.70
C PRO A 98 -19.07 1.30 2.00
N ASP A 99 -20.04 2.21 1.95
CA ASP A 99 -19.79 3.62 2.31
C ASP A 99 -19.50 3.78 3.82
N LYS A 100 -19.97 2.88 4.68
CA LYS A 100 -19.61 2.83 6.10
C LYS A 100 -18.15 2.42 6.31
N ILE A 101 -17.64 1.50 5.50
CA ILE A 101 -16.21 1.14 5.50
C ILE A 101 -15.35 2.33 5.06
N LEU A 102 -15.78 3.07 4.04
CA LEU A 102 -15.10 4.30 3.61
C LEU A 102 -15.08 5.36 4.71
N ALA A 103 -16.19 5.53 5.43
CA ALA A 103 -16.26 6.43 6.58
C ALA A 103 -15.32 5.96 7.70
N TYR A 104 -15.33 4.66 8.02
CA TYR A 104 -14.44 4.06 9.01
C TYR A 104 -12.96 4.23 8.66
N ALA A 105 -12.61 4.16 7.37
CA ALA A 105 -11.25 4.48 6.89
C ALA A 105 -10.96 6.00 6.87
N GLY A 106 -11.93 6.85 7.13
CA GLY A 106 -11.80 8.30 7.02
C GLY A 106 -11.62 8.78 5.58
N CYS A 107 -12.18 8.03 4.62
CA CYS A 107 -12.11 8.32 3.18
C CYS A 107 -13.33 9.06 2.64
N SER A 108 -14.27 9.43 3.51
CA SER A 108 -15.43 10.23 3.15
C SER A 108 -15.05 11.69 2.91
N PRO A 109 -15.70 12.37 1.95
CA PRO A 109 -15.51 13.81 1.82
C PRO A 109 -16.14 14.55 3.02
N SER A 110 -15.47 15.59 3.47
CA SER A 110 -16.05 16.49 4.46
C SER A 110 -17.25 17.20 3.87
N THR A 111 -18.37 17.18 4.59
CA THR A 111 -19.56 17.95 4.23
C THR A 111 -19.75 19.04 5.28
N TYR A 112 -19.68 20.29 4.83
CA TYR A 112 -20.08 21.42 5.67
C TYR A 112 -21.26 22.10 4.98
N GLN A 113 -22.43 21.96 5.57
CA GLN A 113 -23.65 22.61 5.10
C GLN A 113 -24.26 23.36 6.28
N SER A 114 -24.38 24.65 6.17
CA SER A 114 -25.09 25.49 7.13
C SER A 114 -26.01 26.46 6.36
N GLY A 115 -27.31 26.17 6.39
CA GLY A 115 -28.30 26.95 5.67
C GLY A 115 -28.03 26.96 4.15
N LYS A 116 -27.84 28.14 3.57
CA LYS A 116 -27.56 28.31 2.12
C LYS A 116 -26.09 28.15 1.74
N LEU A 117 -25.19 27.96 2.72
CA LEU A 117 -23.75 27.77 2.47
C LEU A 117 -23.45 26.32 2.16
N THR A 118 -23.07 26.05 0.92
CA THR A 118 -22.50 24.76 0.50
C THR A 118 -21.00 24.88 0.42
N ASN A 119 -20.27 23.94 1.06
CA ASN A 119 -18.81 23.92 1.03
C ASN A 119 -18.31 23.59 -0.38
N CYS A 120 -17.70 24.56 -1.05
CA CYS A 120 -17.10 24.38 -2.37
C CYS A 120 -15.77 23.61 -2.35
N TYR A 121 -15.17 23.39 -1.16
CA TYR A 121 -13.85 22.78 -0.99
C TYR A 121 -13.91 21.56 -0.07
N ALA A 122 -14.60 20.52 -0.52
CA ALA A 122 -14.62 19.26 0.21
C ALA A 122 -13.22 18.62 0.23
N HIS A 123 -12.71 18.29 1.40
CA HIS A 123 -11.48 17.52 1.60
C HIS A 123 -11.81 16.18 2.23
N MET A 124 -10.88 15.23 2.15
CA MET A 124 -11.03 13.94 2.82
C MET A 124 -10.95 14.14 4.35
N GLU A 125 -11.93 13.66 5.09
CA GLU A 125 -12.01 13.90 6.55
C GLU A 125 -10.83 13.34 7.32
N LYS A 126 -10.29 12.20 6.90
CA LYS A 126 -9.18 11.48 7.53
C LYS A 126 -9.44 11.07 9.00
N ARG A 127 -10.68 11.18 9.48
CA ARG A 127 -11.13 10.65 10.76
C ARG A 127 -11.39 9.17 10.60
N GLY A 128 -10.76 8.32 11.43
CA GLY A 128 -10.89 6.88 11.36
C GLY A 128 -9.54 6.17 11.18
N SER A 129 -9.56 4.88 10.83
CA SER A 129 -8.34 4.09 10.74
C SER A 129 -7.38 4.60 9.65
N ARG A 130 -6.21 5.06 10.10
CA ARG A 130 -5.12 5.44 9.19
C ARG A 130 -4.51 4.24 8.49
N TYR A 131 -4.50 3.08 9.14
CA TYR A 131 -3.92 1.85 8.61
C TYR A 131 -4.79 1.30 7.49
N LEU A 132 -6.11 1.22 7.69
CA LEU A 132 -7.05 0.85 6.65
C LEU A 132 -6.98 1.79 5.45
N ARG A 133 -6.97 3.11 5.69
CA ARG A 133 -6.86 4.10 4.62
C ARG A 133 -5.57 3.95 3.81
N HIS A 134 -4.44 3.71 4.49
CA HIS A 134 -3.14 3.50 3.83
C HIS A 134 -3.14 2.21 3.01
N ALA A 135 -3.65 1.11 3.55
CA ALA A 135 -3.75 -0.16 2.85
C ALA A 135 -4.65 -0.06 1.61
N LEU A 136 -5.83 0.54 1.75
CA LEU A 136 -6.75 0.78 0.64
C LEU A 136 -6.12 1.65 -0.46
N TYR A 137 -5.41 2.71 -0.08
CA TYR A 137 -4.74 3.60 -1.03
C TYR A 137 -3.66 2.85 -1.83
N ASN A 138 -2.80 2.10 -1.16
CA ASN A 138 -1.75 1.32 -1.82
C ASN A 138 -2.33 0.19 -2.68
N ALA A 139 -3.26 -0.60 -2.14
CA ALA A 139 -3.94 -1.64 -2.90
C ALA A 139 -4.57 -1.07 -4.18
N THR A 140 -5.24 0.09 -4.10
CA THR A 140 -5.86 0.73 -5.26
C THR A 140 -4.85 1.07 -6.35
N LYS A 141 -3.64 1.51 -6.00
CA LYS A 141 -2.58 1.79 -6.99
C LYS A 141 -2.21 0.56 -7.79
N TYR A 142 -1.99 -0.57 -7.10
CA TYR A 142 -1.64 -1.83 -7.75
C TYR A 142 -2.82 -2.43 -8.52
N VAL A 143 -4.02 -2.36 -7.97
CA VAL A 143 -5.24 -2.79 -8.67
C VAL A 143 -5.46 -1.95 -9.94
N CYS A 144 -5.24 -0.64 -9.91
CA CYS A 144 -5.31 0.19 -11.13
C CYS A 144 -4.21 -0.13 -12.14
N TYR A 145 -3.10 -0.72 -11.72
CA TYR A 145 -2.01 -1.12 -12.62
C TYR A 145 -2.28 -2.49 -13.26
N TRP A 146 -2.79 -3.45 -12.50
CA TRP A 146 -2.94 -4.84 -12.94
C TRP A 146 -4.34 -5.22 -13.44
N ASN A 147 -5.37 -4.43 -13.11
CA ASN A 147 -6.74 -4.71 -13.49
C ASN A 147 -7.21 -3.72 -14.57
N PRO A 148 -7.51 -4.17 -15.80
CA PRO A 148 -7.89 -3.29 -16.91
C PRO A 148 -9.12 -2.42 -16.61
N VAL A 149 -10.13 -2.98 -15.91
CA VAL A 149 -11.37 -2.25 -15.55
C VAL A 149 -11.09 -1.08 -14.60
N PHE A 150 -10.10 -1.23 -13.72
CA PHE A 150 -9.68 -0.15 -12.82
C PHE A 150 -8.73 0.83 -13.50
N ALA A 151 -7.86 0.33 -14.39
CA ALA A 151 -6.99 1.19 -15.21
C ALA A 151 -7.81 2.16 -16.08
N GLU A 152 -8.80 1.63 -16.80
CA GLU A 152 -9.71 2.41 -17.63
C GLU A 152 -10.52 3.43 -16.78
N TYR A 153 -11.03 3.00 -15.62
CA TYR A 153 -11.76 3.88 -14.73
C TYR A 153 -10.89 5.02 -14.21
N LEU A 154 -9.64 4.74 -13.84
CA LEU A 154 -8.67 5.76 -13.43
C LEU A 154 -8.38 6.74 -14.57
N ALA A 155 -8.13 6.23 -15.79
CA ALA A 155 -7.89 7.03 -16.99
C ALA A 155 -9.07 7.94 -17.29
N LYS A 156 -10.31 7.43 -17.23
CA LYS A 156 -11.54 8.23 -17.38
C LYS A 156 -11.60 9.37 -16.37
N LYS A 157 -11.31 9.11 -15.09
CA LYS A 157 -11.33 10.15 -14.05
C LYS A 157 -10.22 11.19 -14.23
N ARG A 158 -9.09 10.80 -14.81
CA ARG A 158 -8.02 11.73 -15.20
C ARG A 158 -8.43 12.60 -16.39
N ALA A 159 -9.08 12.02 -17.39
CA ALA A 159 -9.61 12.75 -18.56
C ALA A 159 -10.68 13.78 -18.17
N GLU A 160 -11.44 13.54 -17.06
CA GLU A 160 -12.36 14.52 -16.47
C GLU A 160 -11.62 15.72 -15.81
N GLY A 161 -10.30 15.86 -15.97
CA GLY A 161 -9.49 16.94 -15.38
C GLY A 161 -9.15 16.78 -13.90
N LYS A 162 -9.44 15.64 -13.28
CA LYS A 162 -9.15 15.41 -11.86
C LYS A 162 -7.66 15.18 -11.61
N HIS A 163 -7.14 15.78 -10.54
CA HIS A 163 -5.79 15.46 -10.07
C HIS A 163 -5.66 13.97 -9.76
N TYR A 164 -4.46 13.38 -9.97
CA TYR A 164 -4.20 11.94 -9.81
C TYR A 164 -4.75 11.37 -8.50
N ASN A 165 -4.43 11.99 -7.36
CA ASN A 165 -4.87 11.51 -6.05
C ASN A 165 -6.41 11.55 -5.89
N VAL A 166 -7.08 12.52 -6.51
CA VAL A 166 -8.54 12.60 -6.53
C VAL A 166 -9.12 11.48 -7.38
N ALA A 167 -8.58 11.26 -8.58
CA ALA A 167 -8.98 10.16 -9.45
C ALA A 167 -8.77 8.80 -8.79
N LEU A 168 -7.63 8.61 -8.09
CA LEU A 168 -7.33 7.40 -7.33
C LEU A 168 -8.31 7.20 -6.15
N SER A 169 -8.73 8.27 -5.48
CA SER A 169 -9.77 8.19 -4.43
C SER A 169 -11.12 7.71 -4.96
N HIS A 170 -11.47 8.07 -6.19
CA HIS A 170 -12.66 7.53 -6.86
C HIS A 170 -12.48 6.03 -7.17
N ALA A 171 -11.30 5.60 -7.64
CA ALA A 171 -11.00 4.20 -7.86
C ALA A 171 -11.02 3.41 -6.54
N MET A 172 -10.49 3.97 -5.45
CA MET A 172 -10.52 3.38 -4.11
C MET A 172 -11.97 3.16 -3.63
N LYS A 173 -12.86 4.11 -3.85
CA LYS A 173 -14.28 3.94 -3.55
C LYS A 173 -14.91 2.76 -4.33
N LYS A 174 -14.55 2.61 -5.61
CA LYS A 174 -14.96 1.46 -6.44
C LYS A 174 -14.38 0.15 -5.89
N LEU A 175 -13.10 0.16 -5.48
CA LEU A 175 -12.44 -1.02 -4.91
C LEU A 175 -13.08 -1.46 -3.60
N VAL A 176 -13.39 -0.55 -2.68
CA VAL A 176 -14.06 -0.87 -1.41
C VAL A 176 -15.44 -1.51 -1.65
N ARG A 177 -16.19 -1.03 -2.64
CA ARG A 177 -17.48 -1.63 -3.02
C ARG A 177 -17.30 -3.05 -3.55
N LEU A 178 -16.28 -3.28 -4.37
CA LEU A 178 -15.95 -4.61 -4.86
C LEU A 178 -15.54 -5.55 -3.72
N ILE A 179 -14.62 -5.12 -2.85
CA ILE A 179 -14.18 -5.91 -1.68
C ILE A 179 -15.38 -6.29 -0.82
N TYR A 180 -16.24 -5.32 -0.49
CA TYR A 180 -17.45 -5.56 0.29
C TYR A 180 -18.36 -6.61 -0.35
N ALA A 181 -18.60 -6.51 -1.66
CA ALA A 181 -19.45 -7.46 -2.39
C ALA A 181 -18.86 -8.87 -2.41
N LEU A 182 -17.54 -9.00 -2.65
CA LEU A 182 -16.85 -10.29 -2.66
C LEU A 182 -16.87 -10.94 -1.27
N GLN A 183 -16.54 -10.19 -0.22
CA GLN A 183 -16.50 -10.71 1.15
C GLN A 183 -17.89 -11.11 1.66
N LYS A 184 -18.95 -10.36 1.32
CA LYS A 184 -20.33 -10.69 1.69
C LYS A 184 -20.87 -11.90 0.93
N SER A 185 -20.48 -12.07 -0.34
CA SER A 185 -21.01 -13.17 -1.19
C SER A 185 -20.16 -14.44 -1.15
N GLY A 186 -18.93 -14.38 -0.66
CA GLY A 186 -17.95 -15.47 -0.74
C GLY A 186 -17.48 -15.79 -2.17
N LYS A 187 -17.85 -14.96 -3.16
CA LYS A 187 -17.49 -15.18 -4.57
C LYS A 187 -16.12 -14.59 -4.89
N THR A 188 -15.42 -15.23 -5.83
CA THR A 188 -14.17 -14.70 -6.38
C THR A 188 -14.45 -13.65 -7.47
N TYR A 189 -13.46 -12.79 -7.70
CA TYR A 189 -13.49 -11.82 -8.79
C TYR A 189 -13.34 -12.56 -10.12
N LEU A 190 -14.34 -12.41 -10.99
CA LEU A 190 -14.26 -12.93 -12.35
C LEU A 190 -13.82 -11.77 -13.26
N THR A 191 -12.66 -11.92 -13.89
CA THR A 191 -12.28 -11.03 -14.98
C THR A 191 -13.22 -11.32 -16.14
N ALA A 192 -13.95 -10.32 -16.62
CA ALA A 192 -14.68 -10.47 -17.89
C ALA A 192 -13.64 -10.78 -18.98
N ALA A 193 -13.81 -11.92 -19.63
CA ALA A 193 -12.96 -12.34 -20.75
C ALA A 193 -13.11 -11.38 -21.93
#